data_af69d2e3a0143fc3fc214f9e7886f013
#
_entry.id   af69d2e3a0143fc3fc214f9e7886f013
#
_cell.length_a   1.000
_cell.length_b   1.000
_cell.length_c   1.000
_cell.angle_alpha   90.00
_cell.angle_beta   90.00
_cell.angle_gamma   90.00
#
_symmetry.space_group_name_H-M   'P 1'
#
loop_
_entity.id
_entity.type
_entity.pdbx_description
1 polymer ?
#
loop_
_entity_poly.entity_id
_entity_poly.type
_entity_poly.pdbx_seq_one_letter_code
_entity_poly.pdbx_strand_id
1 'polypeptide(L)'
;MPKLSKGKLKSVFKALEGLKVFTLYQLISSLSCSAPTARLKLKQWQAYRSYNQNGRYYAMPTVPRFDENGLWYYEGISFSTYGNLRNTVVHLINNSPLGLTGNEIGTLVRLAPRSFLHHFRDVAGIHREKREGVYVYFSDDPGRYKEQLRNRSRVLIAPGKLITDADAVVILTALIKHHGIT
;
A
#
# COMPACT_ATOMS: atom_id res chain seq x y z
N MET A 1 14.67 11.82 36.66
CA MET A 1 14.89 11.95 35.21
C MET A 1 14.80 13.43 34.85
N PRO A 2 15.74 14.01 34.11
CA PRO A 2 15.67 15.41 33.73
C PRO A 2 14.42 15.65 32.88
N LYS A 3 13.62 16.62 33.28
CA LYS A 3 12.40 17.02 32.58
C LYS A 3 12.81 17.61 31.22
N LEU A 4 12.43 16.99 30.10
CA LEU A 4 12.72 17.50 28.76
C LEU A 4 12.14 18.91 28.62
N SER A 5 12.98 19.90 28.37
CA SER A 5 12.53 21.29 28.23
C SER A 5 11.69 21.46 26.95
N LYS A 6 10.67 22.34 27.02
CA LYS A 6 9.82 22.63 25.85
C LYS A 6 10.62 23.09 24.63
N GLY A 7 11.69 23.88 24.85
CA GLY A 7 12.59 24.35 23.80
C GLY A 7 13.32 23.20 23.09
N LYS A 8 13.90 22.25 23.86
CA LYS A 8 14.57 21.07 23.30
C LYS A 8 13.60 20.21 22.48
N LEU A 9 12.38 20.01 22.97
CA LEU A 9 11.37 19.24 22.26
C LEU A 9 11.03 19.89 20.88
N LYS A 10 10.86 21.22 20.84
CA LYS A 10 10.55 21.95 19.59
C LYS A 10 11.71 21.90 18.60
N SER A 11 12.96 22.06 19.05
CA SER A 11 14.13 22.00 18.18
C SER A 11 14.34 20.59 17.60
N VAL A 12 14.18 19.54 18.44
CA VAL A 12 14.26 18.14 17.97
C VAL A 12 13.14 17.82 16.99
N PHE A 13 11.92 18.25 17.25
CA PHE A 13 10.79 18.08 16.35
C PHE A 13 11.12 18.63 14.96
N LYS A 14 11.58 19.89 14.88
CA LYS A 14 11.96 20.53 13.60
C LYS A 14 13.13 19.83 12.91
N ALA A 15 14.12 19.37 13.66
CA ALA A 15 15.24 18.62 13.10
C ALA A 15 14.78 17.29 12.47
N LEU A 16 13.86 16.57 13.13
CA LEU A 16 13.29 15.32 12.60
C LEU A 16 12.42 15.53 11.36
N GLU A 17 11.71 16.66 11.27
CA GLU A 17 11.01 17.04 10.04
C GLU A 17 11.98 17.19 8.86
N GLY A 18 13.14 17.82 9.10
CA GLY A 18 14.20 17.98 8.09
C GLY A 18 14.79 16.65 7.60
N LEU A 19 14.86 15.63 8.47
CA LEU A 19 15.32 14.29 8.09
C LEU A 19 14.30 13.52 7.23
N LYS A 20 13.05 13.97 7.15
CA LYS A 20 11.91 13.30 6.53
C LYS A 20 11.58 11.96 7.19
N VAL A 21 12.53 11.04 7.27
CA VAL A 21 12.39 9.71 7.88
C VAL A 21 13.51 9.50 8.90
N PHE A 22 13.18 8.94 10.05
CA PHE A 22 14.14 8.68 11.12
C PHE A 22 13.81 7.38 11.87
N THR A 23 14.77 6.88 12.64
CA THR A 23 14.64 5.69 13.48
C THR A 23 14.37 6.04 14.94
N LEU A 24 13.88 5.07 15.73
CA LEU A 24 13.74 5.22 17.16
C LEU A 24 15.09 5.56 17.85
N TYR A 25 16.18 4.98 17.35
CA TYR A 25 17.52 5.25 17.89
C TYR A 25 17.92 6.72 17.72
N GLN A 26 17.72 7.29 16.53
CA GLN A 26 17.98 8.72 16.28
C GLN A 26 17.15 9.62 17.21
N LEU A 27 15.88 9.28 17.43
CA LEU A 27 15.05 10.02 18.38
C LEU A 27 15.56 9.93 19.83
N ILE A 28 15.94 8.73 20.29
CA ILE A 28 16.51 8.50 21.62
C ILE A 28 17.77 9.34 21.81
N SER A 29 18.68 9.32 20.83
CA SER A 29 19.91 10.10 20.84
C SER A 29 19.65 11.61 20.89
N SER A 30 18.74 12.11 20.04
CA SER A 30 18.39 13.54 19.95
C SER A 30 17.74 14.06 21.23
N LEU A 31 16.89 13.26 21.86
CA LEU A 31 16.22 13.64 23.12
C LEU A 31 17.04 13.31 24.35
N SER A 32 18.09 12.48 24.24
CA SER A 32 18.84 11.93 25.40
C SER A 32 17.90 11.29 26.42
N CYS A 33 16.98 10.43 25.96
CA CYS A 33 15.93 9.83 26.81
C CYS A 33 15.88 8.31 26.63
N SER A 34 15.11 7.64 27.48
CA SER A 34 14.88 6.19 27.37
C SER A 34 13.96 5.83 26.20
N ALA A 35 14.04 4.59 25.73
CA ALA A 35 13.19 4.10 24.66
C ALA A 35 11.67 4.20 24.96
N PRO A 36 11.18 3.89 26.18
CA PRO A 36 9.78 4.12 26.53
C PRO A 36 9.37 5.59 26.40
N THR A 37 10.21 6.52 26.86
CA THR A 37 9.96 7.96 26.74
C THR A 37 9.91 8.40 25.27
N ALA A 38 10.84 7.93 24.43
CA ALA A 38 10.84 8.21 23.00
C ALA A 38 9.56 7.70 22.32
N ARG A 39 9.13 6.47 22.62
CA ARG A 39 7.86 5.93 22.07
C ARG A 39 6.64 6.73 22.50
N LEU A 40 6.60 7.19 23.75
CA LEU A 40 5.54 8.07 24.23
C LEU A 40 5.51 9.39 23.44
N LYS A 41 6.69 9.96 23.13
CA LYS A 41 6.79 11.18 22.32
C LYS A 41 6.32 10.96 20.89
N LEU A 42 6.68 9.84 20.24
CA LEU A 42 6.16 9.48 18.92
C LEU A 42 4.63 9.43 18.91
N LYS A 43 4.03 8.82 19.94
CA LYS A 43 2.58 8.78 20.09
C LYS A 43 1.98 10.18 20.30
N GLN A 44 2.56 11.00 21.16
CA GLN A 44 2.09 12.38 21.41
C GLN A 44 2.20 13.27 20.17
N TRP A 45 3.21 13.04 19.35
CA TRP A 45 3.43 13.76 18.09
C TRP A 45 2.65 13.18 16.92
N GLN A 46 1.93 12.08 17.12
CA GLN A 46 1.21 11.35 16.08
C GLN A 46 2.11 10.98 14.90
N ALA A 47 3.37 10.65 15.18
CA ALA A 47 4.34 10.27 14.15
C ALA A 47 3.89 9.00 13.44
N TYR A 48 3.96 9.00 12.12
CA TYR A 48 3.69 7.82 11.30
C TYR A 48 4.80 6.79 11.49
N ARG A 49 4.43 5.52 11.51
CA ARG A 49 5.36 4.40 11.54
C ARG A 49 5.31 3.67 10.21
N SER A 50 6.46 3.28 9.67
CA SER A 50 6.51 2.49 8.44
C SER A 50 5.81 1.14 8.60
N TYR A 51 5.08 0.71 7.56
CA TYR A 51 4.46 -0.62 7.56
C TYR A 51 5.38 -1.71 6.98
N ASN A 52 6.45 -1.33 6.32
CA ASN A 52 7.54 -2.22 5.89
C ASN A 52 8.76 -2.08 6.81
N GLN A 53 9.88 -2.74 6.44
CA GLN A 53 11.15 -2.68 7.18
C GLN A 53 11.00 -2.97 8.68
N ASN A 54 10.08 -3.90 9.04
CA ASN A 54 9.72 -4.25 10.42
C ASN A 54 9.25 -3.04 11.27
N GLY A 55 8.75 -1.99 10.65
CA GLY A 55 8.27 -0.79 11.35
C GLY A 55 9.36 -0.02 12.09
N ARG A 56 10.59 -0.02 11.58
CA ARG A 56 11.75 0.62 12.23
C ARG A 56 11.79 2.12 12.02
N TYR A 57 11.11 2.63 11.01
CA TYR A 57 11.18 4.03 10.59
C TYR A 57 9.93 4.80 10.97
N TYR A 58 10.15 6.08 11.20
CA TYR A 58 9.12 7.04 11.59
C TYR A 58 9.21 8.28 10.72
N ALA A 59 8.09 8.96 10.51
CA ALA A 59 8.01 10.27 9.88
C ALA A 59 7.14 11.20 10.71
N MET A 60 7.52 12.47 10.80
CA MET A 60 6.70 13.47 11.49
C MET A 60 5.42 13.75 10.68
N PRO A 61 4.28 14.06 11.32
CA PRO A 61 2.98 14.14 10.64
C PRO A 61 2.91 15.19 9.53
N THR A 62 3.75 16.20 9.57
CA THR A 62 3.84 17.27 8.56
C THR A 62 4.64 16.89 7.32
N VAL A 63 5.35 15.74 7.33
CA VAL A 63 6.30 15.35 6.29
C VAL A 63 5.66 14.51 5.17
N PRO A 64 4.88 13.46 5.47
CA PRO A 64 4.32 12.59 4.44
C PRO A 64 3.35 13.34 3.53
N ARG A 65 3.50 13.13 2.23
CA ARG A 65 2.51 13.52 1.22
C ARG A 65 1.86 12.26 0.70
N PHE A 66 0.76 11.90 1.34
CA PHE A 66 0.01 10.71 0.99
C PHE A 66 -0.68 10.89 -0.36
N ASP A 67 -0.69 9.82 -1.15
CA ASP A 67 -1.44 9.72 -2.40
C ASP A 67 -2.94 9.49 -2.14
N GLU A 68 -3.71 9.31 -3.21
CA GLU A 68 -5.16 9.03 -3.17
C GLU A 68 -5.52 7.74 -2.41
N ASN A 69 -4.57 6.81 -2.31
CA ASN A 69 -4.70 5.56 -1.56
C ASN A 69 -4.27 5.69 -0.10
N GLY A 70 -3.90 6.89 0.34
CA GLY A 70 -3.38 7.13 1.68
C GLY A 70 -2.00 6.53 1.91
N LEU A 71 -1.19 6.38 0.86
CA LEU A 71 0.16 5.80 0.91
C LEU A 71 1.22 6.87 0.62
N TRP A 72 2.34 6.77 1.32
CA TRP A 72 3.52 7.57 1.06
C TRP A 72 4.77 6.70 1.03
N TYR A 73 5.60 6.90 0.02
CA TYR A 73 6.81 6.15 -0.19
C TYR A 73 8.02 7.10 -0.24
N TYR A 74 9.06 6.76 0.51
CA TYR A 74 10.30 7.51 0.55
C TYR A 74 11.51 6.56 0.71
N GLU A 75 12.42 6.54 -0.24
CA GLU A 75 13.68 5.78 -0.22
C GLU A 75 13.53 4.31 0.24
N GLY A 76 12.59 3.57 -0.32
CA GLY A 76 12.36 2.16 0.04
C GLY A 76 11.54 1.96 1.30
N ILE A 77 11.09 3.03 1.96
CA ILE A 77 10.31 3.00 3.18
C ILE A 77 8.87 3.41 2.87
N SER A 78 7.91 2.66 3.38
CA SER A 78 6.50 2.84 3.08
C SER A 78 5.69 3.17 4.32
N PHE A 79 4.83 4.18 4.20
CA PHE A 79 3.93 4.66 5.24
C PHE A 79 2.49 4.68 4.76
N SER A 80 1.55 4.60 5.69
CA SER A 80 0.13 4.65 5.40
C SER A 80 -0.62 5.45 6.45
N THR A 81 -1.65 6.16 6.02
CA THR A 81 -2.60 6.84 6.93
C THR A 81 -3.35 5.83 7.80
N TYR A 82 -3.45 4.57 7.36
CA TYR A 82 -4.14 3.48 8.07
C TYR A 82 -3.22 2.74 9.07
N GLY A 83 -1.97 3.16 9.17
CA GLY A 83 -0.99 2.67 10.14
C GLY A 83 -0.22 1.43 9.65
N ASN A 84 -0.61 0.24 10.09
CA ASN A 84 0.11 -0.99 9.76
C ASN A 84 -0.32 -1.59 8.41
N LEU A 85 0.49 -2.53 7.89
CA LEU A 85 0.22 -3.20 6.60
C LEU A 85 -1.15 -3.89 6.57
N ARG A 86 -1.57 -4.51 7.68
CA ARG A 86 -2.86 -5.22 7.74
C ARG A 86 -4.03 -4.27 7.51
N ASN A 87 -4.10 -3.19 8.27
CA ASN A 87 -5.15 -2.19 8.13
C ASN A 87 -5.13 -1.52 6.75
N THR A 88 -3.93 -1.26 6.24
CA THR A 88 -3.73 -0.68 4.91
C THR A 88 -4.31 -1.57 3.81
N VAL A 89 -3.96 -2.85 3.80
CA VAL A 89 -4.44 -3.81 2.80
C VAL A 89 -5.96 -3.99 2.89
N VAL A 90 -6.50 -4.14 4.10
CA VAL A 90 -7.96 -4.23 4.31
C VAL A 90 -8.66 -2.98 3.75
N HIS A 91 -8.13 -1.80 4.02
CA HIS A 91 -8.69 -0.55 3.50
C HIS A 91 -8.65 -0.48 1.96
N LEU A 92 -7.52 -0.81 1.36
CA LEU A 92 -7.36 -0.81 -0.10
C LEU A 92 -8.35 -1.77 -0.78
N ILE A 93 -8.53 -2.98 -0.22
CA ILE A 93 -9.49 -3.97 -0.76
C ILE A 93 -10.91 -3.44 -0.64
N ASN A 94 -11.29 -2.90 0.53
CA ASN A 94 -12.64 -2.41 0.76
C ASN A 94 -12.99 -1.18 -0.10
N ASN A 95 -12.02 -0.36 -0.46
CA ASN A 95 -12.23 0.80 -1.32
C ASN A 95 -12.07 0.50 -2.82
N SER A 96 -11.49 -0.63 -3.18
CA SER A 96 -11.42 -1.05 -4.59
C SER A 96 -12.82 -1.33 -5.15
N PRO A 97 -13.16 -0.83 -6.33
CA PRO A 97 -14.44 -1.15 -6.97
C PRO A 97 -14.54 -2.58 -7.49
N LEU A 98 -13.41 -3.30 -7.64
CA LEU A 98 -13.31 -4.61 -8.28
C LEU A 98 -12.80 -5.71 -7.34
N GLY A 99 -12.52 -5.38 -6.06
CA GLY A 99 -11.60 -6.18 -5.27
C GLY A 99 -10.17 -6.12 -5.83
N LEU A 100 -9.22 -6.82 -5.22
CA LEU A 100 -7.81 -6.77 -5.63
C LEU A 100 -7.22 -8.18 -5.69
N THR A 101 -6.45 -8.45 -6.72
CA THR A 101 -5.57 -9.64 -6.78
C THR A 101 -4.35 -9.44 -5.88
N GLY A 102 -3.66 -10.54 -5.56
CA GLY A 102 -2.43 -10.46 -4.78
C GLY A 102 -1.34 -9.59 -5.44
N ASN A 103 -1.25 -9.62 -6.77
CA ASN A 103 -0.29 -8.80 -7.50
C ASN A 103 -0.65 -7.31 -7.44
N GLU A 104 -1.94 -6.97 -7.62
CA GLU A 104 -2.42 -5.59 -7.51
C GLU A 104 -2.17 -5.03 -6.10
N ILE A 105 -2.44 -5.80 -5.05
CA ILE A 105 -2.11 -5.42 -3.66
C ILE A 105 -0.60 -5.18 -3.53
N GLY A 106 0.22 -6.12 -4.02
CA GLY A 106 1.68 -6.02 -3.96
C GLY A 106 2.21 -4.76 -4.64
N THR A 107 1.65 -4.41 -5.80
CA THR A 107 1.99 -3.19 -6.55
C THR A 107 1.64 -1.94 -5.74
N LEU A 108 0.43 -1.87 -5.19
CA LEU A 108 -0.01 -0.73 -4.39
C LEU A 108 0.86 -0.52 -3.15
N VAL A 109 1.08 -1.58 -2.35
CA VAL A 109 1.87 -1.47 -1.11
C VAL A 109 3.38 -1.54 -1.33
N ARG A 110 3.83 -1.75 -2.58
CA ARG A 110 5.25 -1.90 -2.99
C ARG A 110 5.98 -3.01 -2.23
N LEU A 111 5.31 -4.14 -2.08
CA LEU A 111 5.86 -5.34 -1.44
C LEU A 111 5.63 -6.57 -2.32
N ALA A 112 6.58 -7.50 -2.31
CA ALA A 112 6.39 -8.78 -3.00
C ALA A 112 5.21 -9.54 -2.37
N PRO A 113 4.18 -9.93 -3.16
CA PRO A 113 2.97 -10.59 -2.63
C PRO A 113 3.27 -11.81 -1.77
N ARG A 114 4.26 -12.61 -2.14
CA ARG A 114 4.66 -13.81 -1.41
C ARG A 114 5.20 -13.53 -0.01
N SER A 115 5.69 -12.31 0.24
CA SER A 115 6.28 -11.96 1.54
C SER A 115 5.26 -11.68 2.64
N PHE A 116 4.00 -11.38 2.29
CA PHE A 116 3.00 -10.96 3.28
C PHE A 116 1.60 -11.55 3.09
N LEU A 117 1.18 -11.93 1.87
CA LEU A 117 -0.21 -12.36 1.61
C LEU A 117 -0.63 -13.62 2.35
N HIS A 118 0.31 -14.46 2.79
CA HIS A 118 -0.01 -15.62 3.60
C HIS A 118 -0.64 -15.25 4.95
N HIS A 119 -0.36 -14.05 5.47
CA HIS A 119 -0.99 -13.52 6.68
C HIS A 119 -2.42 -13.00 6.47
N PHE A 120 -2.90 -12.96 5.20
CA PHE A 120 -4.21 -12.43 4.85
C PHE A 120 -5.25 -13.51 4.51
N ARG A 121 -5.02 -14.74 4.94
CA ARG A 121 -5.96 -15.84 4.69
C ARG A 121 -7.27 -15.66 5.45
N ASP A 122 -7.15 -15.31 6.74
CA ASP A 122 -8.25 -15.24 7.69
C ASP A 122 -8.26 -13.89 8.42
N VAL A 123 -8.20 -12.81 7.65
CA VAL A 123 -8.24 -11.45 8.18
C VAL A 123 -9.67 -10.93 8.13
N ALA A 124 -10.20 -10.50 9.29
CA ALA A 124 -11.49 -9.83 9.35
C ALA A 124 -11.51 -8.57 8.48
N GLY A 125 -12.64 -8.30 7.84
CA GLY A 125 -12.84 -7.18 6.92
C GLY A 125 -12.63 -7.55 5.45
N ILE A 126 -12.12 -8.74 5.16
CA ILE A 126 -11.89 -9.22 3.80
C ILE A 126 -12.03 -10.75 3.71
N HIS A 127 -12.43 -11.24 2.55
CA HIS A 127 -12.31 -12.65 2.22
C HIS A 127 -11.64 -12.83 0.83
N ARG A 128 -11.20 -14.04 0.52
CA ARG A 128 -10.58 -14.32 -0.77
C ARG A 128 -11.26 -15.48 -1.47
N GLU A 129 -11.32 -15.37 -2.78
CA GLU A 129 -11.80 -16.41 -3.67
C GLU A 129 -10.80 -16.71 -4.77
N LYS A 130 -10.76 -17.96 -5.22
CA LYS A 130 -10.00 -18.32 -6.41
C LYS A 130 -10.85 -18.10 -7.65
N ARG A 131 -10.43 -17.21 -8.56
CA ARG A 131 -11.11 -16.91 -9.81
C ARG A 131 -10.12 -17.01 -10.97
N GLU A 132 -10.42 -17.79 -11.98
CA GLU A 132 -9.55 -17.99 -13.16
C GLU A 132 -8.11 -18.32 -12.80
N GLY A 133 -7.91 -19.15 -11.77
CA GLY A 133 -6.59 -19.57 -11.31
C GLY A 133 -5.89 -18.60 -10.36
N VAL A 134 -6.40 -17.37 -10.16
CA VAL A 134 -5.81 -16.32 -9.31
C VAL A 134 -6.67 -16.08 -8.07
N TYR A 135 -6.04 -15.82 -6.93
CA TYR A 135 -6.76 -15.36 -5.75
C TYR A 135 -7.08 -13.86 -5.84
N VAL A 136 -8.37 -13.55 -5.68
CA VAL A 136 -8.90 -12.18 -5.57
C VAL A 136 -9.39 -11.97 -4.14
N TYR A 137 -9.07 -10.83 -3.58
CA TYR A 137 -9.48 -10.39 -2.26
C TYR A 137 -10.61 -9.37 -2.39
N PHE A 138 -11.69 -9.60 -1.67
CA PHE A 138 -12.90 -8.81 -1.65
C PHE A 138 -13.22 -8.34 -0.23
N SER A 139 -14.09 -7.35 -0.11
CA SER A 139 -14.70 -7.00 1.18
C SER A 139 -15.51 -8.18 1.75
N ASP A 140 -15.54 -8.34 3.07
CA ASP A 140 -16.45 -9.26 3.75
C ASP A 140 -17.83 -8.64 4.02
N ASP A 141 -18.01 -7.33 3.79
CA ASP A 141 -19.33 -6.70 3.76
C ASP A 141 -20.16 -7.21 2.59
N PRO A 142 -21.35 -7.79 2.82
CA PRO A 142 -22.13 -8.42 1.77
C PRO A 142 -22.55 -7.49 0.64
N GLY A 143 -22.81 -6.22 0.96
CA GLY A 143 -23.20 -5.20 -0.03
C GLY A 143 -22.03 -4.84 -0.94
N ARG A 144 -20.90 -4.54 -0.31
CA ARG A 144 -19.66 -4.18 -1.02
C ARG A 144 -19.12 -5.34 -1.84
N TYR A 145 -19.16 -6.55 -1.30
CA TYR A 145 -18.76 -7.75 -2.02
C TYR A 145 -19.56 -7.94 -3.33
N LYS A 146 -20.90 -7.88 -3.23
CA LYS A 146 -21.77 -8.00 -4.42
C LYS A 146 -21.45 -6.94 -5.48
N GLU A 147 -21.20 -5.71 -5.06
CA GLU A 147 -20.81 -4.63 -5.95
C GLU A 147 -19.46 -4.91 -6.65
N GLN A 148 -18.43 -5.25 -5.88
CA GLN A 148 -17.11 -5.59 -6.37
C GLN A 148 -17.16 -6.75 -7.36
N LEU A 149 -17.91 -7.79 -7.04
CA LEU A 149 -18.08 -8.97 -7.86
C LEU A 149 -18.75 -8.63 -9.21
N ARG A 150 -19.85 -7.88 -9.15
CA ARG A 150 -20.56 -7.41 -10.35
C ARG A 150 -19.68 -6.56 -11.26
N ASN A 151 -18.94 -5.63 -10.67
CA ASN A 151 -18.07 -4.75 -11.43
C ASN A 151 -16.92 -5.53 -12.08
N ARG A 152 -16.30 -6.46 -11.35
CA ARG A 152 -15.23 -7.32 -11.88
C ARG A 152 -15.73 -8.20 -13.02
N SER A 153 -16.90 -8.81 -12.88
CA SER A 153 -17.50 -9.61 -13.96
C SER A 153 -17.77 -8.78 -15.21
N ARG A 154 -18.20 -7.54 -15.07
CA ARG A 154 -18.41 -6.62 -16.20
C ARG A 154 -17.11 -6.29 -16.93
N VAL A 155 -16.01 -6.09 -16.21
CA VAL A 155 -14.70 -5.83 -16.83
C VAL A 155 -14.19 -7.05 -17.58
N LEU A 156 -14.43 -8.25 -17.05
CA LEU A 156 -14.04 -9.51 -17.72
C LEU A 156 -14.92 -9.82 -18.94
N ILE A 157 -16.19 -9.41 -18.91
CA ILE A 157 -17.16 -9.61 -20.02
C ILE A 157 -17.12 -8.45 -21.01
N ALA A 158 -16.62 -7.27 -20.60
CA ALA A 158 -16.38 -6.19 -21.55
C ALA A 158 -15.45 -6.75 -22.61
N PRO A 159 -15.90 -6.89 -23.90
CA PRO A 159 -15.05 -7.45 -24.91
C PRO A 159 -13.80 -6.59 -24.97
N GLY A 160 -12.67 -7.17 -24.63
CA GLY A 160 -11.44 -6.69 -25.22
C GLY A 160 -11.80 -6.54 -26.68
N LYS A 161 -11.74 -5.33 -27.22
CA LYS A 161 -12.13 -4.95 -28.58
C LYS A 161 -12.11 -6.21 -29.45
N LEU A 162 -13.28 -6.78 -29.73
CA LEU A 162 -13.35 -7.95 -30.57
C LEU A 162 -12.54 -7.54 -31.78
N ILE A 163 -11.42 -8.23 -32.02
CA ILE A 163 -10.67 -8.04 -33.25
C ILE A 163 -11.71 -8.29 -34.34
N THR A 164 -12.16 -7.22 -34.96
CA THR A 164 -13.12 -7.36 -36.05
C THR A 164 -12.41 -8.16 -37.12
N ASP A 165 -13.16 -8.87 -37.98
CA ASP A 165 -12.56 -9.58 -39.10
C ASP A 165 -11.63 -8.66 -39.91
N ALA A 166 -11.96 -7.36 -39.98
CA ALA A 166 -11.11 -6.34 -40.60
C ALA A 166 -9.78 -6.13 -39.83
N ASP A 167 -9.78 -6.09 -38.49
CA ASP A 167 -8.57 -5.99 -37.68
C ASP A 167 -7.72 -7.27 -37.79
N ALA A 168 -8.36 -8.44 -37.86
CA ALA A 168 -7.69 -9.73 -38.08
C ALA A 168 -6.98 -9.78 -39.45
N VAL A 169 -7.62 -9.29 -40.49
CA VAL A 169 -7.05 -9.19 -41.86
C VAL A 169 -5.84 -8.24 -41.85
N VAL A 170 -5.92 -7.10 -41.18
CA VAL A 170 -4.82 -6.14 -41.09
C VAL A 170 -3.61 -6.75 -40.35
N ILE A 171 -3.84 -7.44 -39.22
CA ILE A 171 -2.79 -8.11 -38.44
C ILE A 171 -2.15 -9.25 -39.25
N LEU A 172 -2.96 -10.09 -39.90
CA LEU A 172 -2.48 -11.18 -40.79
C LEU A 172 -1.66 -10.64 -41.94
N THR A 173 -2.12 -9.57 -42.60
CA THR A 173 -1.41 -8.93 -43.72
C THR A 173 -0.06 -8.36 -43.26
N ALA A 174 0.00 -7.76 -42.07
CA ALA A 174 1.23 -7.25 -41.47
C ALA A 174 2.21 -8.39 -41.15
N LEU A 175 1.72 -9.50 -40.57
CA LEU A 175 2.52 -10.69 -40.26
C LEU A 175 3.10 -11.33 -41.54
N ILE A 176 2.30 -11.48 -42.60
CA ILE A 176 2.74 -12.04 -43.89
C ILE A 176 3.85 -11.17 -44.50
N LYS A 177 3.68 -9.84 -44.52
CA LYS A 177 4.71 -8.91 -45.01
C LYS A 177 6.00 -8.94 -44.19
N HIS A 178 5.92 -9.11 -42.89
CA HIS A 178 7.10 -9.16 -42.01
C HIS A 178 7.86 -10.50 -42.08
N HIS A 179 7.21 -11.60 -42.41
CA HIS A 179 7.82 -12.94 -42.49
C HIS A 179 8.21 -13.38 -43.90
N GLY A 180 8.07 -12.50 -44.91
CA GLY A 180 8.56 -12.78 -46.27
C GLY A 180 7.96 -14.04 -46.91
N ILE A 181 6.75 -14.42 -46.52
CA ILE A 181 6.03 -15.54 -47.13
C ILE A 181 5.32 -14.96 -48.36
N THR A 182 5.95 -15.11 -49.49
CA THR A 182 5.34 -14.94 -50.84
C THR A 182 4.63 -16.19 -51.25
#